data_30e615ccef4b6fdcdefa4b96752c5b94
#
_entry.id   30e615ccef4b6fdcdefa4b96752c5b94
#
_cell.length_a   1.000
_cell.length_b   1.000
_cell.length_c   1.000
_cell.angle_alpha   90.00
_cell.angle_beta   90.00
_cell.angle_gamma   90.00
#
_symmetry.space_group_name_H-M   'P 1'
#
loop_
_entity.id
_entity.type
_entity.pdbx_description
1 polymer ?
#
loop_
_entity_poly.entity_id
_entity_poly.type
_entity_poly.pdbx_seq_one_letter_code
_entity_poly.pdbx_strand_id
1 'polypeptide(L)' 'MSADEMFEKLGYKKKEAYWKEDKQIHFIEYSTDEISIEFSIATKHIMITNLINIQELQAINKKVEELGWMK' A
#
# COMPACT_ATOMS: atom_id res chain seq x y z
N MET A 1 3.18 -9.16 -12.59
CA MET A 1 3.33 -9.31 -11.12
C MET A 1 2.44 -8.30 -10.41
N SER A 2 1.71 -8.72 -9.40
CA SER A 2 0.84 -7.81 -8.65
C SER A 2 1.65 -6.98 -7.66
N ALA A 3 1.05 -5.86 -7.20
CA ALA A 3 1.69 -5.05 -6.18
C ALA A 3 1.94 -5.86 -4.90
N ASP A 4 0.97 -6.70 -4.50
CA ASP A 4 1.13 -7.55 -3.33
C ASP A 4 2.36 -8.45 -3.45
N GLU A 5 2.56 -9.07 -4.62
CA GLU A 5 3.73 -9.91 -4.86
C GLU A 5 5.02 -9.09 -4.83
N MET A 6 5.01 -7.88 -5.38
CA MET A 6 6.19 -7.02 -5.37
C MET A 6 6.57 -6.63 -3.94
N PHE A 7 5.59 -6.24 -3.13
CA PHE A 7 5.84 -5.91 -1.73
C PHE A 7 6.32 -7.13 -0.93
N GLU A 8 5.71 -8.28 -1.16
CA GLU A 8 6.11 -9.52 -0.48
C GLU A 8 7.56 -9.87 -0.76
N LYS A 9 8.00 -9.74 -2.01
CA LYS A 9 9.41 -9.99 -2.38
C LYS A 9 10.37 -9.04 -1.71
N LEU A 10 9.92 -7.84 -1.36
CA LEU A 10 10.74 -6.85 -0.65
C LEU A 10 10.70 -7.04 0.88
N GLY A 11 9.98 -8.05 1.36
CA GLY A 11 9.91 -8.35 2.79
C GLY A 11 8.79 -7.65 3.53
N TYR A 12 7.83 -7.07 2.81
CA TYR A 12 6.69 -6.37 3.43
C TYR A 12 5.57 -7.32 3.80
N LYS A 13 4.86 -6.99 4.87
CA LYS A 13 3.63 -7.67 5.27
C LYS A 13 2.47 -6.74 5.01
N LYS A 14 1.36 -7.32 4.52
CA LYS A 14 0.17 -6.57 4.18
C LYS A 14 -0.85 -6.60 5.32
N LYS A 15 -1.49 -5.48 5.56
CA LYS A 15 -2.57 -5.35 6.53
C LYS A 15 -3.67 -4.48 5.92
N GLU A 16 -4.93 -4.86 6.18
CA GLU A 16 -6.08 -4.09 5.72
C GLU A 16 -6.92 -3.68 6.91
N ALA A 17 -7.44 -2.45 6.89
CA ALA A 17 -8.33 -1.96 7.93
C ALA A 17 -9.68 -1.59 7.33
N TYR A 18 -10.74 -2.00 8.00
CA TYR A 18 -12.12 -1.67 7.60
C TYR A 18 -12.85 -0.97 8.72
N TRP A 19 -13.90 -0.26 8.34
CA TRP A 19 -14.86 0.23 9.31
C TRP A 19 -15.94 -0.83 9.50
N LYS A 20 -16.36 -1.04 10.76
CA LYS A 20 -17.35 -2.06 11.09
C LYS A 20 -18.70 -1.80 10.43
N GLU A 21 -19.04 -0.52 10.25
CA GLU A 21 -20.34 -0.09 9.77
C GLU A 21 -20.60 -0.51 8.33
N ASP A 22 -19.60 -0.37 7.46
CA ASP A 22 -19.79 -0.62 6.02
C ASP A 22 -19.01 -1.81 5.50
N LYS A 23 -18.11 -2.36 6.31
CA LYS A 23 -17.25 -3.51 5.96
C LYS A 23 -16.40 -3.28 4.70
N GLN A 24 -16.17 -2.02 4.35
CA GLN A 24 -15.31 -1.68 3.22
C GLN A 24 -13.90 -1.40 3.70
N ILE A 25 -12.92 -1.76 2.87
CA ILE A 25 -11.52 -1.50 3.17
C ILE A 25 -11.26 0.00 3.05
N HIS A 26 -10.78 0.62 4.12
CA HIS A 26 -10.45 2.04 4.14
C HIS A 26 -8.95 2.30 4.04
N PHE A 27 -8.13 1.37 4.53
CA PHE A 27 -6.67 1.50 4.49
C PHE A 27 -6.04 0.17 4.11
N ILE A 28 -4.98 0.25 3.31
CA ILE A 28 -4.13 -0.90 3.00
C ILE A 28 -2.72 -0.49 3.39
N GLU A 29 -2.09 -1.29 4.26
CA GLU A 29 -0.74 -1.01 4.74
C GLU A 29 0.21 -2.13 4.36
N TYR A 30 1.39 -1.75 3.89
CA TYR A 30 2.51 -2.69 3.71
C TYR A 30 3.62 -2.22 4.62
N SER A 31 4.15 -3.10 5.46
CA SER A 31 5.14 -2.68 6.45
C SER A 31 6.22 -3.71 6.69
N THR A 32 7.38 -3.19 7.08
CA THR A 32 8.48 -3.96 7.66
C THR A 32 8.72 -3.40 9.06
N ASP A 33 9.76 -3.88 9.74
CA ASP A 33 10.13 -3.34 11.06
C ASP A 33 10.58 -1.88 10.99
N GLU A 34 10.98 -1.40 9.82
CA GLU A 34 11.58 -0.08 9.66
C GLU A 34 10.69 0.92 8.95
N ILE A 35 9.77 0.47 8.13
CA ILE A 35 9.00 1.35 7.25
C ILE A 35 7.57 0.87 7.10
N SER A 36 6.65 1.82 7.00
CA SER A 36 5.24 1.56 6.73
C SER A 36 4.81 2.40 5.54
N ILE A 37 4.09 1.78 4.61
CA ILE A 37 3.52 2.42 3.44
C ILE A 37 2.03 2.16 3.48
N GLU A 38 1.25 3.23 3.68
CA GLU A 38 -0.20 3.13 3.88
C GLU A 38 -0.94 3.83 2.75
N PHE A 39 -1.92 3.13 2.18
CA PHE A 39 -2.80 3.66 1.15
C PHE A 39 -4.16 3.95 1.76
N SER A 40 -4.55 5.22 1.79
CA SER A 40 -5.88 5.63 2.23
C SER A 40 -6.81 5.62 1.03
N ILE A 41 -7.78 4.69 1.03
CA ILE A 41 -8.62 4.45 -0.15
C ILE A 41 -9.57 5.62 -0.40
N ALA A 42 -10.21 6.12 0.65
CA ALA A 42 -11.22 7.17 0.51
C ALA A 42 -10.63 8.50 0.02
N THR A 43 -9.44 8.85 0.51
CA THR A 43 -8.82 10.14 0.21
C THR A 43 -7.76 10.06 -0.90
N LYS A 44 -7.39 8.85 -1.31
CA LYS A 44 -6.34 8.59 -2.30
C LYS A 44 -5.00 9.20 -1.88
N HIS A 45 -4.67 9.04 -0.59
CA HIS A 45 -3.39 9.48 -0.04
C HIS A 45 -2.50 8.29 0.24
N ILE A 46 -1.20 8.53 0.16
CA ILE A 46 -0.18 7.54 0.50
C ILE A 46 0.71 8.13 1.58
N MET A 47 0.83 7.41 2.71
CA MET A 47 1.74 7.80 3.78
C MET A 47 2.93 6.85 3.80
N ILE A 48 4.13 7.41 3.80
CA ILE A 48 5.38 6.66 3.84
C ILE A 48 6.19 7.18 5.03
N THR A 49 6.57 6.27 5.94
CA THR A 49 7.17 6.69 7.21
C THR A 49 8.68 6.82 7.19
N ASN A 50 9.33 6.45 6.08
CA ASN A 50 10.79 6.53 5.96
C ASN A 50 11.17 6.66 4.48
N LEU A 51 12.45 6.72 4.19
CA LEU A 51 12.95 6.77 2.82
C LEU A 51 12.64 5.46 2.10
N ILE A 52 12.34 5.56 0.82
CA ILE A 52 12.08 4.38 -0.03
C ILE A 52 13.10 4.33 -1.16
N ASN A 53 13.33 3.13 -1.67
CA ASN A 53 14.19 2.93 -2.83
C ASN A 53 13.35 2.78 -4.11
N ILE A 54 14.02 2.60 -5.24
CA ILE A 54 13.33 2.49 -6.54
C ILE A 54 12.41 1.26 -6.61
N GLN A 55 12.80 0.15 -6.01
CA GLN A 55 11.97 -1.06 -6.01
C GLN A 55 10.69 -0.85 -5.21
N GLU A 56 10.79 -0.15 -4.10
CA GLU A 56 9.61 0.21 -3.30
C GLU A 56 8.71 1.17 -4.06
N LEU A 57 9.30 2.14 -4.75
CA LEU A 57 8.52 3.06 -5.58
C LEU A 57 7.79 2.33 -6.69
N GLN A 58 8.42 1.35 -7.32
CA GLN A 58 7.78 0.54 -8.36
C GLN A 58 6.58 -0.21 -7.81
N ALA A 59 6.70 -0.79 -6.61
CA ALA A 59 5.59 -1.49 -5.97
C ALA A 59 4.44 -0.52 -5.63
N ILE A 60 4.77 0.67 -5.14
CA ILE A 60 3.77 1.72 -4.87
C ILE A 60 3.05 2.11 -6.15
N ASN A 61 3.79 2.36 -7.23
CA ASN A 61 3.19 2.73 -8.51
C ASN A 61 2.27 1.63 -9.04
N LYS A 62 2.67 0.37 -8.87
CA LYS A 62 1.84 -0.76 -9.27
C LYS A 62 0.53 -0.80 -8.48
N LYS A 63 0.61 -0.53 -7.17
CA LYS A 63 -0.59 -0.50 -6.33
C LYS A 63 -1.53 0.64 -6.73
N VAL A 64 -0.99 1.82 -6.99
CA VAL A 64 -1.76 2.97 -7.46
C VAL A 64 -2.48 2.63 -8.77
N GLU A 65 -1.80 1.95 -9.68
CA GLU A 65 -2.39 1.48 -10.94
C GLU A 65 -3.53 0.50 -10.69
N GLU A 66 -3.31 -0.49 -9.81
CA GLU A 66 -4.33 -1.48 -9.47
C GLU A 66 -5.57 -0.86 -8.82
N LEU A 67 -5.36 0.19 -8.03
CA LEU A 67 -6.46 0.92 -7.38
C LEU A 67 -7.21 1.84 -8.37
N GLY A 68 -6.68 2.03 -9.56
CA GLY A 68 -7.31 2.90 -10.55
C GLY A 68 -7.14 4.38 -10.29
N TRP A 69 -6.16 4.77 -9.45
CA TRP A 69 -5.97 6.16 -9.05
C TRP A 69 -5.35 7.03 -10.15
N MET A 70 -4.73 6.42 -11.14
CA MET A 70 -4.04 7.12 -12.23
C MET A 70 -4.91 7.34 -13.47
N LYS A 71 -6.19 7.21 -13.34
CA LYS A 71 -7.12 7.42 -14.47
C LYS A 71 -7.60 8.85 -14.54
#